data_098f110b9262799744cc804dc7a30773
#
_entry.id   098f110b9262799744cc804dc7a30773
#
_cell.length_a   1.000
_cell.length_b   1.000
_cell.length_c   1.000
_cell.angle_alpha   90.00
_cell.angle_beta   90.00
_cell.angle_gamma   90.00
#
_symmetry.space_group_name_H-M   'P 1'
#
loop_
_entity.id
_entity.type
_entity.pdbx_description
1 polymer ?
#
loop_
_entity_poly.entity_id
_entity_poly.type
_entity_poly.pdbx_seq_one_letter_code
_entity_poly.pdbx_strand_id
1 'polypeptide(L)'
;MATPDETDLKILAVLNMNPRSSYEDIAYAVSISKEEVNKRIREMIDKGVIVSYGVKLREDVLSLLPPKESLKEAEKKIVFKKSDLARLAQEVNRVFGSGSGIILNYAGFGIGQNIAGEASVEKKEEAFNVFRSAFEEKGLGKVSIELNNSSSGKISFAELPFPRDNPLHDTLEMFVRGIFQGFLNKVFKTNKVSLTKEQCIAKGDNTCMFSFKIEEEK
;
A
#
# COMPACT_ATOMS: atom_id res chain seq x y z
N MET A 1 -6.48 -21.07 37.44
CA MET A 1 -6.38 -21.10 35.97
C MET A 1 -5.71 -19.83 35.52
N ALA A 2 -4.66 -19.88 34.69
CA ALA A 2 -4.03 -18.64 34.18
C ALA A 2 -4.99 -17.91 33.25
N THR A 3 -5.33 -16.65 33.59
CA THR A 3 -6.17 -15.80 32.77
C THR A 3 -5.33 -15.35 31.55
N PRO A 4 -5.87 -15.36 30.32
CA PRO A 4 -5.20 -14.81 29.15
C PRO A 4 -4.80 -13.36 29.40
N ASP A 5 -3.60 -12.97 28.99
CA ASP A 5 -3.15 -11.59 29.03
C ASP A 5 -3.73 -10.76 27.87
N GLU A 6 -3.47 -9.44 27.82
CA GLU A 6 -3.97 -8.57 26.77
C GLU A 6 -3.53 -9.01 25.36
N THR A 7 -2.31 -9.53 25.23
CA THR A 7 -1.79 -10.03 23.96
C THR A 7 -2.48 -11.32 23.53
N ASP A 8 -2.72 -12.23 24.46
CA ASP A 8 -3.48 -13.45 24.22
C ASP A 8 -4.91 -13.14 23.78
N LEU A 9 -5.57 -12.17 24.41
CA LEU A 9 -6.91 -11.73 24.05
C LEU A 9 -6.97 -11.15 22.63
N LYS A 10 -5.95 -10.39 22.22
CA LYS A 10 -5.83 -9.88 20.84
C LYS A 10 -5.67 -11.04 19.83
N ILE A 11 -4.81 -12.02 20.12
CA ILE A 11 -4.65 -13.21 19.29
C ILE A 11 -5.99 -13.96 19.16
N LEU A 12 -6.68 -14.19 20.27
CA LEU A 12 -7.97 -14.87 20.30
C LEU A 12 -9.05 -14.11 19.53
N ALA A 13 -9.04 -12.77 19.57
CA ALA A 13 -9.95 -11.95 18.80
C ALA A 13 -9.73 -12.11 17.29
N VAL A 14 -8.48 -12.11 16.82
CA VAL A 14 -8.14 -12.39 15.41
C VAL A 14 -8.62 -13.78 14.99
N LEU A 15 -8.32 -14.80 15.78
CA LEU A 15 -8.73 -16.18 15.50
C LEU A 15 -10.25 -16.37 15.53
N ASN A 16 -10.97 -15.64 16.38
CA ASN A 16 -12.42 -15.68 16.43
C ASN A 16 -13.08 -15.03 15.19
N MET A 17 -12.47 -13.98 14.65
CA MET A 17 -12.93 -13.34 13.41
C MET A 17 -12.59 -14.19 12.17
N ASN A 18 -11.39 -14.74 12.12
CA ASN A 18 -10.92 -15.58 11.02
C ASN A 18 -10.09 -16.76 11.55
N PRO A 19 -10.73 -17.92 11.80
CA PRO A 19 -10.04 -19.10 12.32
C PRO A 19 -8.93 -19.69 11.42
N ARG A 20 -8.86 -19.22 10.17
CA ARG A 20 -7.86 -19.64 9.17
C ARG A 20 -6.73 -18.61 8.98
N SER A 21 -6.65 -17.58 9.81
CA SER A 21 -5.55 -16.60 9.76
C SER A 21 -4.22 -17.31 9.92
N SER A 22 -3.24 -16.98 9.06
CA SER A 22 -1.88 -17.46 9.22
C SER A 22 -1.21 -16.84 10.45
N TYR A 23 -0.15 -17.47 10.98
CA TYR A 23 0.60 -16.91 12.10
C TYR A 23 1.25 -15.56 11.74
N GLU A 24 1.57 -15.32 10.47
CA GLU A 24 2.04 -14.04 9.95
C GLU A 24 0.96 -12.96 10.02
N ASP A 25 -0.27 -13.28 9.60
CA ASP A 25 -1.40 -12.34 9.67
C ASP A 25 -1.72 -11.96 11.11
N ILE A 26 -1.69 -12.97 12.03
CA ILE A 26 -1.91 -12.74 13.46
C ILE A 26 -0.78 -11.87 14.04
N ALA A 27 0.48 -12.19 13.72
CA ALA A 27 1.65 -11.46 14.17
C ALA A 27 1.58 -9.98 13.77
N TYR A 28 1.20 -9.72 12.53
CA TYR A 28 0.98 -8.37 12.03
C TYR A 28 -0.15 -7.65 12.77
N ALA A 29 -1.32 -8.29 12.92
CA ALA A 29 -2.50 -7.70 13.56
C ALA A 29 -2.26 -7.34 15.04
N VAL A 30 -1.44 -8.15 15.74
CA VAL A 30 -1.16 -8.01 17.17
C VAL A 30 0.17 -7.28 17.45
N SER A 31 0.97 -7.01 16.39
CA SER A 31 2.27 -6.34 16.47
C SER A 31 3.31 -7.09 17.33
N ILE A 32 3.41 -8.42 17.17
CA ILE A 32 4.42 -9.29 17.79
C ILE A 32 5.07 -10.20 16.73
N SER A 33 6.12 -10.98 17.12
CA SER A 33 6.74 -11.90 16.19
C SER A 33 5.88 -13.14 15.92
N LYS A 34 6.07 -13.79 14.77
CA LYS A 34 5.41 -15.04 14.40
C LYS A 34 5.71 -16.17 15.40
N GLU A 35 6.95 -16.21 15.87
CA GLU A 35 7.42 -17.19 16.86
C GLU A 35 6.67 -17.03 18.18
N GLU A 36 6.46 -15.80 18.61
CA GLU A 36 5.70 -15.50 19.83
C GLU A 36 4.21 -15.85 19.67
N VAL A 37 3.62 -15.59 18.49
CA VAL A 37 2.24 -16.05 18.18
C VAL A 37 2.13 -17.56 18.31
N ASN A 38 3.03 -18.32 17.69
CA ASN A 38 3.02 -19.77 17.72
C ASN A 38 3.14 -20.31 19.17
N LYS A 39 4.05 -19.74 19.94
CA LYS A 39 4.24 -20.10 21.35
C LYS A 39 2.97 -19.87 22.17
N ARG A 40 2.38 -18.67 22.07
CA ARG A 40 1.18 -18.30 22.82
C ARG A 40 -0.04 -19.13 22.45
N ILE A 41 -0.25 -19.41 21.16
CA ILE A 41 -1.35 -20.27 20.72
C ILE A 41 -1.20 -21.69 21.30
N ARG A 42 0.00 -22.26 21.28
CA ARG A 42 0.25 -23.59 21.90
C ARG A 42 -0.04 -23.58 23.39
N GLU A 43 0.43 -22.58 24.12
CA GLU A 43 0.15 -22.44 25.53
C GLU A 43 -1.35 -22.30 25.83
N MET A 44 -2.09 -21.58 25.01
CA MET A 44 -3.55 -21.43 25.14
C MET A 44 -4.30 -22.74 24.83
N ILE A 45 -3.81 -23.55 23.90
CA ILE A 45 -4.35 -24.90 23.64
C ILE A 45 -4.07 -25.81 24.85
N ASP A 46 -2.84 -25.86 25.35
CA ASP A 46 -2.44 -26.69 26.47
C ASP A 46 -3.21 -26.33 27.76
N LYS A 47 -3.51 -25.06 27.97
CA LYS A 47 -4.31 -24.55 29.09
C LYS A 47 -5.84 -24.71 28.88
N GLY A 48 -6.27 -25.24 27.73
CA GLY A 48 -7.70 -25.43 27.40
C GLY A 48 -8.49 -24.13 27.17
N VAL A 49 -7.79 -23.02 26.88
CA VAL A 49 -8.42 -21.75 26.49
C VAL A 49 -8.96 -21.86 25.06
N ILE A 50 -8.19 -22.50 24.17
CA ILE A 50 -8.60 -22.87 22.83
C ILE A 50 -9.05 -24.33 22.85
N VAL A 51 -10.33 -24.59 22.63
CA VAL A 51 -10.95 -25.92 22.81
C VAL A 51 -11.12 -26.70 21.50
N SER A 52 -11.12 -26.03 20.35
CA SER A 52 -11.26 -26.68 19.04
C SER A 52 -10.75 -25.77 17.91
N TYR A 53 -10.59 -26.32 16.70
CA TYR A 53 -10.12 -25.61 15.50
C TYR A 53 -11.06 -24.52 14.96
N GLY A 54 -12.29 -24.48 15.39
CA GLY A 54 -13.12 -23.27 15.32
C GLY A 54 -13.11 -22.72 16.74
N VAL A 55 -12.45 -21.61 16.98
CA VAL A 55 -12.22 -21.09 18.33
C VAL A 55 -13.56 -20.94 19.06
N LYS A 56 -13.94 -21.92 19.87
CA LYS A 56 -15.00 -21.77 20.86
C LYS A 56 -14.36 -21.26 22.13
N LEU A 57 -14.64 -20.02 22.45
CA LEU A 57 -14.16 -19.39 23.68
C LEU A 57 -15.17 -19.63 24.81
N ARG A 58 -14.67 -19.69 26.04
CA ARG A 58 -15.52 -19.68 27.23
C ARG A 58 -16.18 -18.29 27.35
N GLU A 59 -17.39 -18.25 27.93
CA GLU A 59 -18.17 -17.00 28.05
C GLU A 59 -17.43 -15.91 28.84
N ASP A 60 -16.69 -16.29 29.90
CA ASP A 60 -15.88 -15.37 30.70
C ASP A 60 -14.73 -14.72 29.90
N VAL A 61 -14.23 -15.41 28.86
CA VAL A 61 -13.16 -14.90 27.97
C VAL A 61 -13.75 -14.02 26.85
N LEU A 62 -14.93 -14.35 26.35
CA LEU A 62 -15.61 -13.56 25.32
C LEU A 62 -15.83 -12.10 25.73
N SER A 63 -16.20 -11.86 26.97
CA SER A 63 -16.43 -10.51 27.52
C SER A 63 -15.13 -9.70 27.69
N LEU A 64 -13.97 -10.35 27.68
CA LEU A 64 -12.65 -9.71 27.81
C LEU A 64 -12.03 -9.39 26.46
N LEU A 65 -12.63 -9.83 25.32
CA LEU A 65 -12.07 -9.58 24.00
C LEU A 65 -12.06 -8.07 23.70
N PRO A 66 -10.98 -7.56 23.13
CA PRO A 66 -10.94 -6.18 22.68
C PRO A 66 -11.99 -5.94 21.57
N PRO A 67 -12.54 -4.72 21.45
CA PRO A 67 -13.45 -4.37 20.36
C PRO A 67 -12.78 -4.64 18.99
N LYS A 68 -13.58 -5.10 18.02
CA LYS A 68 -13.09 -5.43 16.67
C LYS A 68 -12.34 -4.25 16.03
N GLU A 69 -12.80 -3.03 16.28
CA GLU A 69 -12.24 -1.78 15.78
C GLU A 69 -10.84 -1.48 16.33
N SER A 70 -10.44 -2.12 17.44
CA SER A 70 -9.11 -1.95 18.05
C SER A 70 -8.04 -2.84 17.41
N LEU A 71 -8.45 -3.79 16.55
CA LEU A 71 -7.54 -4.71 15.87
C LEU A 71 -7.31 -4.21 14.44
N LYS A 72 -6.05 -4.07 14.05
CA LYS A 72 -5.70 -3.81 12.65
C LYS A 72 -6.08 -5.04 11.82
N GLU A 73 -7.00 -4.88 10.87
CA GLU A 73 -7.18 -5.91 9.84
C GLU A 73 -5.87 -6.02 9.05
N ALA A 74 -5.29 -7.23 9.01
CA ALA A 74 -4.16 -7.48 8.13
C ALA A 74 -4.67 -7.39 6.68
N GLU A 75 -4.35 -6.29 6.00
CA GLU A 75 -4.58 -6.22 4.55
C GLU A 75 -3.81 -7.37 3.89
N LYS A 76 -4.54 -8.26 3.22
CA LYS A 76 -3.91 -9.30 2.42
C LYS A 76 -3.18 -8.63 1.27
N LYS A 77 -1.86 -8.50 1.40
CA LYS A 77 -1.03 -7.94 0.34
C LYS A 77 -0.94 -8.94 -0.81
N ILE A 78 -1.34 -8.53 -2.00
CA ILE A 78 -1.01 -9.25 -3.23
C ILE A 78 0.41 -8.86 -3.61
N VAL A 79 1.31 -9.84 -3.67
CA VAL A 79 2.71 -9.60 -4.04
C VAL A 79 2.89 -9.92 -5.52
N PHE A 80 3.18 -8.89 -6.33
CA PHE A 80 3.61 -9.04 -7.71
C PHE A 80 5.13 -9.01 -7.80
N LYS A 81 5.69 -9.94 -8.58
CA LYS A 81 7.09 -9.84 -8.99
C LYS A 81 7.24 -8.71 -10.03
N LYS A 82 8.44 -8.15 -10.16
CA LYS A 82 8.74 -7.16 -11.23
C LYS A 82 8.38 -7.71 -12.63
N SER A 83 8.61 -8.99 -12.86
CA SER A 83 8.26 -9.70 -14.11
C SER A 83 6.75 -9.72 -14.36
N ASP A 84 5.93 -9.81 -13.31
CA ASP A 84 4.47 -9.89 -13.45
C ASP A 84 3.91 -8.54 -13.90
N LEU A 85 4.45 -7.43 -13.37
CA LEU A 85 4.08 -6.08 -13.78
C LEU A 85 4.46 -5.83 -15.25
N ALA A 86 5.65 -6.24 -15.65
CA ALA A 86 6.10 -6.15 -17.04
C ALA A 86 5.20 -6.98 -17.98
N ARG A 87 4.84 -8.20 -17.56
CA ARG A 87 3.95 -9.08 -18.33
C ARG A 87 2.55 -8.48 -18.46
N LEU A 88 1.99 -7.93 -17.37
CA LEU A 88 0.71 -7.24 -17.39
C LEU A 88 0.72 -6.09 -18.40
N ALA A 89 1.75 -5.25 -18.39
CA ALA A 89 1.87 -4.16 -19.36
C ALA A 89 1.99 -4.66 -20.81
N GLN A 90 2.71 -5.78 -21.05
CA GLN A 90 2.79 -6.41 -22.36
C GLN A 90 1.42 -6.86 -22.86
N GLU A 91 0.63 -7.53 -22.03
CA GLU A 91 -0.70 -8.00 -22.42
C GLU A 91 -1.66 -6.83 -22.65
N VAL A 92 -1.62 -5.79 -21.81
CA VAL A 92 -2.40 -4.57 -22.03
C VAL A 92 -2.00 -3.91 -23.34
N ASN A 93 -0.71 -3.81 -23.64
CA ASN A 93 -0.22 -3.23 -24.89
C ASN A 93 -0.59 -4.10 -26.11
N ARG A 94 -0.58 -5.41 -25.97
CA ARG A 94 -0.99 -6.34 -27.04
C ARG A 94 -2.44 -6.14 -27.46
N VAL A 95 -3.33 -5.85 -26.50
CA VAL A 95 -4.77 -5.68 -26.74
C VAL A 95 -5.10 -4.26 -27.19
N PHE A 96 -4.50 -3.25 -26.58
CA PHE A 96 -4.89 -1.84 -26.73
C PHE A 96 -3.87 -1.00 -27.50
N GLY A 97 -2.72 -1.56 -27.88
CA GLY A 97 -1.70 -0.86 -28.67
C GLY A 97 -1.27 0.46 -28.02
N SER A 98 -1.30 1.54 -28.79
CA SER A 98 -0.94 2.89 -28.32
C SER A 98 -1.84 3.44 -27.21
N GLY A 99 -3.02 2.87 -26.98
CA GLY A 99 -3.92 3.24 -25.89
C GLY A 99 -3.53 2.67 -24.52
N SER A 100 -2.59 1.71 -24.49
CA SER A 100 -2.18 1.00 -23.26
C SER A 100 -1.68 1.94 -22.15
N GLY A 101 -0.93 2.98 -22.51
CA GLY A 101 -0.44 3.99 -21.57
C GLY A 101 -1.56 4.74 -20.85
N ILE A 102 -2.64 5.06 -21.55
CA ILE A 102 -3.82 5.73 -20.98
C ILE A 102 -4.49 4.80 -19.96
N ILE A 103 -4.67 3.53 -20.28
CA ILE A 103 -5.30 2.55 -19.40
C ILE A 103 -4.47 2.39 -18.11
N LEU A 104 -3.15 2.24 -18.25
CA LEU A 104 -2.26 2.11 -17.10
C LEU A 104 -2.20 3.40 -16.27
N ASN A 105 -2.28 4.57 -16.90
CA ASN A 105 -2.38 5.84 -16.18
C ASN A 105 -3.64 5.89 -15.31
N TYR A 106 -4.81 5.52 -15.84
CA TYR A 106 -6.05 5.47 -15.06
C TYR A 106 -6.01 4.43 -13.94
N ALA A 107 -5.41 3.27 -14.18
CA ALA A 107 -5.20 2.27 -13.14
C ALA A 107 -4.33 2.81 -11.99
N GLY A 108 -3.23 3.48 -12.33
CA GLY A 108 -2.38 4.17 -11.38
C GLY A 108 -3.11 5.28 -10.64
N PHE A 109 -3.94 6.07 -11.34
CA PHE A 109 -4.72 7.15 -10.77
C PHE A 109 -5.62 6.67 -9.62
N GLY A 110 -6.32 5.55 -9.79
CA GLY A 110 -7.13 4.94 -8.72
C GLY A 110 -6.29 4.56 -7.49
N ILE A 111 -5.10 3.98 -7.69
CA ILE A 111 -4.17 3.66 -6.60
C ILE A 111 -3.72 4.92 -5.85
N GLY A 112 -3.41 5.99 -6.59
CA GLY A 112 -3.02 7.27 -5.99
C GLY A 112 -4.12 7.89 -5.13
N GLN A 113 -5.37 7.79 -5.57
CA GLN A 113 -6.52 8.24 -4.78
C GLN A 113 -6.69 7.44 -3.49
N ASN A 114 -6.43 6.12 -3.51
CA ASN A 114 -6.47 5.28 -2.33
C ASN A 114 -5.36 5.68 -1.34
N ILE A 115 -4.11 5.87 -1.79
CA ILE A 115 -3.01 6.36 -0.96
C ILE A 115 -3.40 7.68 -0.26
N ALA A 116 -4.01 8.60 -0.99
CA ALA A 116 -4.47 9.87 -0.43
C ALA A 116 -5.63 9.70 0.58
N GLY A 117 -6.48 8.69 0.39
CA GLY A 117 -7.60 8.38 1.28
C GLY A 117 -7.16 7.75 2.61
N GLU A 118 -6.09 6.96 2.59
CA GLU A 118 -5.47 6.36 3.78
C GLU A 118 -4.73 7.40 4.63
N ALA A 119 -4.33 8.51 4.00
CA ALA A 119 -3.64 9.59 4.67
C ALA A 119 -4.64 10.57 5.30
N SER A 120 -4.74 10.59 6.64
CA SER A 120 -5.39 11.69 7.38
C SER A 120 -4.52 12.94 7.28
N VAL A 121 -4.54 13.59 6.10
CA VAL A 121 -3.65 14.72 5.83
C VAL A 121 -4.36 16.01 6.21
N GLU A 122 -4.04 16.54 7.37
CA GLU A 122 -4.48 17.88 7.77
C GLU A 122 -3.66 18.99 7.09
N LYS A 123 -2.39 18.72 6.78
CA LYS A 123 -1.48 19.65 6.12
C LYS A 123 -0.98 19.11 4.78
N LYS A 124 -1.11 19.91 3.74
CA LYS A 124 -0.69 19.56 2.36
C LYS A 124 0.80 19.15 2.27
N GLU A 125 1.65 19.72 3.12
CA GLU A 125 3.10 19.39 3.17
C GLU A 125 3.36 17.98 3.72
N GLU A 126 2.57 17.53 4.68
CA GLU A 126 2.65 16.17 5.22
C GLU A 126 2.21 15.12 4.19
N ALA A 127 1.33 15.49 3.27
CA ALA A 127 0.84 14.61 2.22
C ALA A 127 1.97 14.03 1.36
N PHE A 128 2.96 14.83 1.00
CA PHE A 128 4.08 14.38 0.18
C PHE A 128 4.96 13.35 0.89
N ASN A 129 5.11 13.45 2.20
CA ASN A 129 5.81 12.43 3.00
C ASN A 129 5.03 11.12 3.04
N VAL A 130 3.70 11.21 3.21
CA VAL A 130 2.81 10.04 3.15
C VAL A 130 2.89 9.38 1.78
N PHE A 131 2.85 10.16 0.70
CA PHE A 131 2.99 9.62 -0.65
C PHE A 131 4.31 8.87 -0.82
N ARG A 132 5.43 9.45 -0.38
CA ARG A 132 6.75 8.82 -0.47
C ARG A 132 6.77 7.48 0.26
N SER A 133 6.36 7.46 1.54
CA SER A 133 6.34 6.24 2.34
C SER A 133 5.45 5.17 1.71
N ALA A 134 4.23 5.51 1.32
CA ALA A 134 3.29 4.57 0.72
C ALA A 134 3.78 4.02 -0.64
N PHE A 135 4.44 4.85 -1.46
CA PHE A 135 5.00 4.43 -2.73
C PHE A 135 6.14 3.43 -2.55
N GLU A 136 7.04 3.70 -1.60
CA GLU A 136 8.17 2.82 -1.25
C GLU A 136 7.69 1.52 -0.59
N GLU A 137 6.75 1.58 0.33
CA GLU A 137 6.16 0.40 1.00
C GLU A 137 5.43 -0.53 0.02
N LYS A 138 4.84 0.03 -1.03
CA LYS A 138 4.22 -0.75 -2.11
C LYS A 138 5.26 -1.36 -3.08
N GLY A 139 6.55 -1.13 -2.86
CA GLY A 139 7.64 -1.64 -3.69
C GLY A 139 7.72 -1.04 -5.09
N LEU A 140 7.16 0.16 -5.27
CA LEU A 140 7.10 0.85 -6.57
C LEU A 140 8.38 1.62 -6.91
N GLY A 141 9.36 1.64 -6.01
CA GLY A 141 10.64 2.34 -6.17
C GLY A 141 10.83 3.42 -5.13
N LYS A 142 11.79 4.33 -5.38
CA LYS A 142 12.06 5.48 -4.52
C LYS A 142 11.55 6.76 -5.14
N VAL A 143 11.08 7.67 -4.30
CA VAL A 143 10.53 8.96 -4.72
C VAL A 143 11.24 10.10 -4.00
N SER A 144 11.66 11.11 -4.78
CA SER A 144 12.10 12.41 -4.28
C SER A 144 11.16 13.49 -4.79
N ILE A 145 10.73 14.38 -3.89
CA ILE A 145 9.81 15.49 -4.23
C ILE A 145 10.46 16.79 -3.75
N GLU A 146 10.61 17.73 -4.67
CA GLU A 146 11.12 19.07 -4.44
C GLU A 146 10.02 20.07 -4.75
N LEU A 147 9.64 20.88 -3.77
CA LEU A 147 8.58 21.87 -3.89
C LEU A 147 9.17 23.22 -4.26
N ASN A 148 8.67 23.86 -5.29
CA ASN A 148 8.93 25.28 -5.60
C ASN A 148 8.02 26.19 -4.77
N ASN A 149 6.79 25.75 -4.55
CA ASN A 149 5.77 26.41 -3.73
C ASN A 149 4.68 25.38 -3.35
N SER A 150 3.58 25.81 -2.71
CA SER A 150 2.50 24.93 -2.26
C SER A 150 1.76 24.19 -3.40
N SER A 151 1.90 24.62 -4.64
CA SER A 151 1.15 24.08 -5.79
C SER A 151 2.00 23.66 -6.98
N SER A 152 3.33 23.74 -6.88
CA SER A 152 4.23 23.31 -7.96
C SER A 152 5.55 22.76 -7.42
N GLY A 153 6.18 21.90 -8.22
CA GLY A 153 7.47 21.29 -7.84
C GLY A 153 7.93 20.27 -8.87
N LYS A 154 8.86 19.44 -8.45
CA LYS A 154 9.40 18.32 -9.22
C LYS A 154 9.25 17.03 -8.43
N ILE A 155 8.95 15.94 -9.13
CA ILE A 155 8.97 14.60 -8.60
C ILE A 155 9.93 13.75 -9.42
N SER A 156 10.81 13.02 -8.74
CA SER A 156 11.75 12.10 -9.37
C SER A 156 11.48 10.67 -8.87
N PHE A 157 11.40 9.74 -9.80
CA PHE A 157 11.25 8.32 -9.53
C PHE A 157 12.55 7.59 -9.83
N ALA A 158 13.05 6.83 -8.86
CA ALA A 158 14.23 5.99 -8.98
C ALA A 158 13.90 4.54 -8.57
N GLU A 159 14.74 3.59 -9.00
CA GLU A 159 14.59 2.18 -8.65
C GLU A 159 13.22 1.59 -9.02
N LEU A 160 12.62 2.10 -10.09
CA LEU A 160 11.32 1.65 -10.57
C LEU A 160 11.26 0.11 -10.77
N PRO A 161 10.11 -0.54 -10.57
CA PRO A 161 9.98 -1.99 -10.64
C PRO A 161 10.04 -2.56 -12.07
N PHE A 162 10.40 -1.75 -13.06
CA PHE A 162 10.54 -2.15 -14.46
C PHE A 162 11.91 -1.74 -15.02
N PRO A 163 12.54 -2.58 -15.90
CA PRO A 163 13.87 -2.33 -16.45
C PRO A 163 13.94 -1.06 -17.28
N ARG A 164 15.13 -0.42 -17.28
CA ARG A 164 15.46 0.76 -18.08
C ARG A 164 15.23 0.53 -19.58
N ASP A 165 15.68 -0.61 -20.07
CA ASP A 165 15.68 -1.04 -21.46
C ASP A 165 14.41 -1.80 -21.88
N ASN A 166 13.38 -1.78 -21.05
CA ASN A 166 12.08 -2.35 -21.40
C ASN A 166 11.44 -1.52 -22.52
N PRO A 167 11.07 -2.11 -23.66
CA PRO A 167 10.43 -1.40 -24.77
C PRO A 167 9.09 -0.74 -24.40
N LEU A 168 8.48 -1.18 -23.30
CA LEU A 168 7.26 -0.60 -22.74
C LEU A 168 7.52 0.37 -21.57
N HIS A 169 8.75 0.88 -21.44
CA HIS A 169 9.11 1.78 -20.35
C HIS A 169 8.16 2.98 -20.26
N ASP A 170 7.92 3.67 -21.37
CA ASP A 170 7.01 4.82 -21.40
C ASP A 170 5.57 4.45 -21.00
N THR A 171 5.11 3.26 -21.38
CA THR A 171 3.78 2.74 -21.01
C THR A 171 3.68 2.47 -19.51
N LEU A 172 4.73 1.84 -18.93
CA LEU A 172 4.81 1.57 -17.49
C LEU A 172 5.02 2.85 -16.67
N GLU A 173 5.76 3.81 -17.21
CA GLU A 173 5.94 5.14 -16.58
C GLU A 173 4.60 5.88 -16.47
N MET A 174 3.69 5.72 -17.43
CA MET A 174 2.33 6.28 -17.34
C MET A 174 1.56 5.76 -16.11
N PHE A 175 1.83 4.52 -15.67
CA PHE A 175 1.25 3.98 -14.46
C PHE A 175 1.70 4.74 -13.20
N VAL A 176 3.01 4.92 -13.00
CA VAL A 176 3.53 5.65 -11.82
C VAL A 176 3.17 7.13 -11.87
N ARG A 177 3.12 7.73 -13.07
CA ARG A 177 2.61 9.07 -13.28
C ARG A 177 1.15 9.19 -12.84
N GLY A 178 0.32 8.22 -13.21
CA GLY A 178 -1.08 8.13 -12.79
C GLY A 178 -1.23 8.09 -11.28
N ILE A 179 -0.40 7.29 -10.58
CA ILE A 179 -0.42 7.20 -9.11
C ILE A 179 -0.20 8.59 -8.49
N PHE A 180 0.83 9.31 -8.93
CA PHE A 180 1.10 10.64 -8.39
C PHE A 180 -0.02 11.64 -8.73
N GLN A 181 -0.53 11.60 -9.95
CA GLN A 181 -1.62 12.47 -10.39
C GLN A 181 -2.91 12.23 -9.58
N GLY A 182 -3.29 10.96 -9.37
CA GLY A 182 -4.46 10.59 -8.57
C GLY A 182 -4.34 11.02 -7.11
N PHE A 183 -3.14 10.88 -6.55
CA PHE A 183 -2.82 11.36 -5.21
C PHE A 183 -2.99 12.88 -5.10
N LEU A 184 -2.37 13.67 -5.99
CA LEU A 184 -2.48 15.12 -6.00
C LEU A 184 -3.93 15.59 -6.18
N ASN A 185 -4.66 14.97 -7.12
CA ASN A 185 -6.06 15.27 -7.36
C ASN A 185 -6.90 15.15 -6.08
N LYS A 186 -6.72 14.08 -5.33
CA LYS A 186 -7.47 13.82 -4.09
C LYS A 186 -7.07 14.78 -2.96
N VAL A 187 -5.77 15.00 -2.75
CA VAL A 187 -5.25 15.88 -1.68
C VAL A 187 -5.63 17.34 -1.92
N PHE A 188 -5.50 17.80 -3.16
CA PHE A 188 -5.75 19.20 -3.51
C PHE A 188 -7.19 19.47 -3.95
N LYS A 189 -8.03 18.41 -4.04
CA LYS A 189 -9.43 18.47 -4.47
C LYS A 189 -9.60 19.22 -5.81
N THR A 190 -8.73 18.92 -6.79
CA THR A 190 -8.74 19.56 -8.09
C THR A 190 -8.49 18.54 -9.21
N ASN A 191 -9.11 18.75 -10.36
CA ASN A 191 -8.85 17.96 -11.57
C ASN A 191 -7.77 18.59 -12.46
N LYS A 192 -7.26 19.76 -12.09
CA LYS A 192 -6.30 20.54 -12.87
C LYS A 192 -4.87 20.32 -12.38
N VAL A 193 -4.39 19.07 -12.52
CA VAL A 193 -3.01 18.70 -12.25
C VAL A 193 -2.29 18.44 -13.55
N SER A 194 -1.27 19.21 -13.85
CA SER A 194 -0.38 18.98 -14.99
C SER A 194 0.93 18.34 -14.55
N LEU A 195 1.39 17.37 -15.34
CA LEU A 195 2.68 16.69 -15.17
C LEU A 195 3.43 16.74 -16.49
N THR A 196 4.59 17.38 -16.50
CA THR A 196 5.47 17.48 -17.68
C THR A 196 6.74 16.68 -17.43
N LYS A 197 7.05 15.74 -18.33
CA LYS A 197 8.25 14.91 -18.27
C LYS A 197 9.49 15.74 -18.60
N GLU A 198 10.48 15.73 -17.73
CA GLU A 198 11.76 16.43 -17.90
C GLU A 198 12.92 15.45 -18.18
N GLN A 199 12.97 14.31 -17.46
CA GLN A 199 14.03 13.30 -17.57
C GLN A 199 13.46 11.90 -17.63
N CYS A 200 14.20 10.97 -18.22
CA CYS A 200 13.80 9.57 -18.35
C CYS A 200 15.00 8.64 -18.36
N ILE A 201 14.99 7.65 -17.47
CA ILE A 201 16.05 6.63 -17.40
C ILE A 201 16.20 5.84 -18.71
N ALA A 202 15.13 5.62 -19.45
CA ALA A 202 15.19 4.96 -20.76
C ALA A 202 15.88 5.80 -21.84
N LYS A 203 16.02 7.11 -21.63
CA LYS A 203 16.76 8.03 -22.50
C LYS A 203 18.19 8.32 -22.05
N GLY A 204 18.64 7.64 -20.99
CA GLY A 204 20.01 7.79 -20.46
C GLY A 204 20.13 8.65 -19.20
N ASP A 205 19.06 9.24 -18.71
CA ASP A 205 19.07 10.00 -17.47
C ASP A 205 19.18 9.07 -16.23
N ASN A 206 19.48 9.65 -15.07
CA ASN A 206 19.61 8.91 -13.83
C ASN A 206 18.24 8.55 -13.20
N THR A 207 17.22 9.36 -13.46
CA THR A 207 15.86 9.22 -12.90
C THR A 207 14.81 9.54 -13.94
N CYS A 208 13.58 9.10 -13.71
CA CYS A 208 12.40 9.64 -14.40
C CYS A 208 11.88 10.84 -13.60
N MET A 209 11.99 12.04 -14.15
CA MET A 209 11.61 13.29 -13.48
C MET A 209 10.47 13.99 -14.20
N PHE A 210 9.52 14.48 -13.41
CA PHE A 210 8.41 15.31 -13.89
C PHE A 210 8.34 16.60 -13.07
N SER A 211 8.13 17.72 -13.75
CA SER A 211 7.59 18.92 -13.11
C SER A 211 6.07 18.79 -12.98
N PHE A 212 5.54 19.28 -11.86
CA PHE A 212 4.10 19.31 -11.66
C PHE A 212 3.60 20.70 -11.29
N LYS A 213 2.37 20.99 -11.71
CA LYS A 213 1.63 22.19 -11.35
C LYS A 213 0.19 21.83 -11.03
N ILE A 214 -0.29 22.37 -9.93
CA ILE A 214 -1.65 22.21 -9.44
C ILE A 214 -2.35 23.56 -9.55
N GLU A 215 -3.47 23.61 -10.22
CA GLU A 215 -4.34 24.78 -10.26
C GLU A 215 -5.49 24.56 -9.29
N GLU A 216 -5.59 25.43 -8.30
CA GLU A 216 -6.71 25.41 -7.35
C GLU A 216 -7.99 25.85 -8.08
N GLU A 217 -9.08 25.12 -7.88
CA GLU A 217 -10.39 25.58 -8.32
C GLU A 217 -10.77 26.78 -7.42
N LYS A 218 -11.07 27.91 -8.07
CA LYS A 218 -11.53 29.13 -7.39
C LYS A 218 -12.96 28.96 -6.89
#